data_5e345bcaea3efb17ba9be52c26cb3134
#
_entry.id   5e345bcaea3efb17ba9be52c26cb3134
#
_cell.length_a   1.000
_cell.length_b   1.000
_cell.length_c   1.000
_cell.angle_alpha   90.00
_cell.angle_beta   90.00
_cell.angle_gamma   90.00
#
_symmetry.space_group_name_H-M   'P 1'
#
loop_
_entity.id
_entity.type
_entity.pdbx_description
1 polymer ?
#
loop_
_entity_poly.entity_id
_entity_poly.type
_entity_poly.pdbx_seq_one_letter_code
_entity_poly.pdbx_strand_id
1 'polypeptide(L)'
;MLTIARAPVFSIGAAGLFLAALGMFATQACTRSREDTHARQVAARVRTEFLHAWNSYERYAWGHDALHPLSKTPHDWYGQSLLMTPVDALDTLILMNLDAEAAKAKALIVSNLSFDRNIYVKNFEITIRLLGGLLSSYQLTGDKRLLRLAEDLGNRLLPAFNSPTGLPYVYVNLRTGQVRDPVTNPAETGTLLLEFGALSKLTGKSVFYDKAKRALIETYKRRSPLGLVGQSINVETGAWADTDSHISGGIDSYYEYLWKCWLLFGDKECRDMWNASIPAINKYLPDDTGGELWYGHADMQTGRRTETTFGALDAFFPALLALSGDLERARRLQASSFKMWNLYDIEPEILDYRTMRVITATYHLRPEIVESTYYLYHFTRDPQYRQMGEKLFNDFVKYCRADAGYAALADVVTKQQRDEMESFVLAETFKYFYLLFASRRTLEFNKVVFNTEAHPLRRTW
;
A
#
# COMPACT_ATOMS: atom_id res chain seq x y z
N MET A 1 -66.81 -7.77 -60.35
CA MET A 1 -66.38 -7.59 -58.95
C MET A 1 -65.36 -8.67 -58.64
N LEU A 2 -64.10 -8.35 -58.74
CA LEU A 2 -62.98 -9.27 -58.35
C LEU A 2 -62.40 -8.81 -57.03
N THR A 3 -62.48 -9.66 -56.05
CA THR A 3 -61.91 -9.44 -54.71
C THR A 3 -60.49 -9.98 -54.71
N ILE A 4 -59.49 -9.10 -54.52
CA ILE A 4 -58.05 -9.47 -54.38
C ILE A 4 -57.76 -9.76 -52.92
N ALA A 5 -57.37 -11.01 -52.60
CA ALA A 5 -56.91 -11.44 -51.29
C ALA A 5 -55.48 -10.97 -51.12
N ARG A 6 -55.19 -10.24 -49.98
CA ARG A 6 -53.85 -9.89 -49.54
C ARG A 6 -53.25 -11.05 -48.74
N ALA A 7 -52.05 -11.50 -49.15
CA ALA A 7 -51.24 -12.46 -48.39
C ALA A 7 -50.56 -11.76 -47.20
N PRO A 8 -50.34 -12.46 -46.07
CA PRO A 8 -49.67 -11.87 -44.92
C PRO A 8 -48.11 -11.80 -45.12
N VAL A 9 -47.53 -10.64 -44.87
CA VAL A 9 -46.11 -10.44 -44.85
C VAL A 9 -45.58 -10.98 -43.50
N PHE A 10 -44.84 -12.09 -43.52
CA PHE A 10 -44.15 -12.61 -42.38
C PHE A 10 -42.94 -11.71 -42.08
N SER A 11 -42.89 -11.12 -40.87
CA SER A 11 -41.74 -10.34 -40.37
C SER A 11 -40.62 -11.28 -39.90
N ILE A 12 -39.55 -11.39 -40.69
CA ILE A 12 -38.34 -12.17 -40.36
C ILE A 12 -37.39 -11.41 -39.37
N GLY A 13 -37.85 -10.29 -38.80
CA GLY A 13 -36.97 -9.40 -38.01
C GLY A 13 -36.70 -9.79 -36.51
N ALA A 14 -37.63 -10.48 -35.86
CA ALA A 14 -37.55 -10.68 -34.41
C ALA A 14 -36.73 -11.92 -33.99
N ALA A 15 -36.75 -12.99 -34.76
CA ALA A 15 -36.04 -14.22 -34.44
C ALA A 15 -34.51 -14.11 -34.65
N GLY A 16 -34.07 -13.31 -35.63
CA GLY A 16 -32.63 -13.07 -35.88
C GLY A 16 -31.95 -12.24 -34.81
N LEU A 17 -32.64 -11.24 -34.23
CA LEU A 17 -32.13 -10.41 -33.13
C LEU A 17 -32.03 -11.19 -31.80
N PHE A 18 -32.95 -12.13 -31.56
CA PHE A 18 -32.91 -12.98 -30.33
C PHE A 18 -31.78 -14.01 -30.40
N LEU A 19 -31.50 -14.59 -31.56
CA LEU A 19 -30.38 -15.55 -31.73
C LEU A 19 -29.02 -14.86 -31.65
N ALA A 20 -28.89 -13.63 -32.18
CA ALA A 20 -27.65 -12.85 -32.07
C ALA A 20 -27.39 -12.38 -30.63
N ALA A 21 -28.43 -11.99 -29.89
CA ALA A 21 -28.32 -11.64 -28.47
C ALA A 21 -27.93 -12.85 -27.60
N LEU A 22 -28.56 -14.02 -27.82
CA LEU A 22 -28.21 -15.27 -27.14
C LEU A 22 -26.76 -15.72 -27.44
N GLY A 23 -26.31 -15.58 -28.69
CA GLY A 23 -24.94 -15.84 -29.10
C GLY A 23 -23.94 -14.91 -28.43
N MET A 24 -24.23 -13.61 -28.32
CA MET A 24 -23.39 -12.64 -27.58
C MET A 24 -23.34 -12.93 -26.08
N PHE A 25 -24.47 -13.27 -25.46
CA PHE A 25 -24.47 -13.65 -24.02
C PHE A 25 -23.70 -14.94 -23.75
N ALA A 26 -23.79 -15.94 -24.63
CA ALA A 26 -23.07 -17.20 -24.50
C ALA A 26 -21.55 -17.01 -24.70
N THR A 27 -21.13 -16.19 -25.66
CA THR A 27 -19.72 -15.86 -25.89
C THR A 27 -19.15 -15.04 -24.72
N GLN A 28 -19.86 -14.03 -24.20
CA GLN A 28 -19.45 -13.27 -23.04
C GLN A 28 -19.35 -14.12 -21.78
N ALA A 29 -20.30 -15.03 -21.54
CA ALA A 29 -20.25 -15.96 -20.40
C ALA A 29 -19.06 -16.93 -20.52
N CYS A 30 -18.77 -17.45 -21.70
CA CYS A 30 -17.63 -18.32 -21.96
C CYS A 30 -16.29 -17.60 -21.79
N THR A 31 -16.17 -16.37 -22.28
CA THR A 31 -14.98 -15.53 -22.14
C THR A 31 -14.73 -15.21 -20.66
N ARG A 32 -15.77 -14.79 -19.93
CA ARG A 32 -15.68 -14.49 -18.49
C ARG A 32 -15.30 -15.72 -17.66
N SER A 33 -15.82 -16.90 -18.00
CA SER A 33 -15.46 -18.17 -17.34
C SER A 33 -13.99 -18.55 -17.56
N ARG A 34 -13.45 -18.28 -18.77
CA ARG A 34 -12.03 -18.49 -19.09
C ARG A 34 -11.12 -17.51 -18.34
N GLU A 35 -11.47 -16.23 -18.31
CA GLU A 35 -10.75 -15.20 -17.57
C GLU A 35 -10.69 -15.49 -16.06
N ASP A 36 -11.82 -15.94 -15.46
CA ASP A 36 -11.88 -16.31 -14.07
C ASP A 36 -11.06 -17.59 -13.77
N THR A 37 -10.95 -18.50 -14.74
CA THR A 37 -10.13 -19.71 -14.62
C THR A 37 -8.66 -19.35 -14.70
N HIS A 38 -8.26 -18.51 -15.65
CA HIS A 38 -6.89 -18.00 -15.78
C HIS A 38 -6.46 -17.23 -14.52
N ALA A 39 -7.31 -16.32 -14.04
CA ALA A 39 -7.03 -15.56 -12.80
C ALA A 39 -6.77 -16.48 -11.60
N ARG A 40 -7.57 -17.55 -11.43
CA ARG A 40 -7.33 -18.55 -10.38
C ARG A 40 -5.99 -19.27 -10.52
N GLN A 41 -5.55 -19.56 -11.75
CA GLN A 41 -4.23 -20.16 -12.01
C GLN A 41 -3.10 -19.20 -11.63
N VAL A 42 -3.23 -17.91 -11.98
CA VAL A 42 -2.25 -16.88 -11.58
C VAL A 42 -2.23 -16.73 -10.06
N ALA A 43 -3.39 -16.64 -9.38
CA ALA A 43 -3.46 -16.59 -7.92
C ALA A 43 -2.78 -17.80 -7.26
N ALA A 44 -2.94 -19.00 -7.81
CA ALA A 44 -2.27 -20.21 -7.32
C ALA A 44 -0.74 -20.11 -7.50
N ARG A 45 -0.26 -19.56 -8.61
CA ARG A 45 1.18 -19.29 -8.83
C ARG A 45 1.72 -18.27 -7.84
N VAL A 46 1.00 -17.17 -7.60
CA VAL A 46 1.37 -16.16 -6.59
C VAL A 46 1.50 -16.81 -5.22
N ARG A 47 0.55 -17.67 -4.83
CA ARG A 47 0.60 -18.41 -3.57
C ARG A 47 1.82 -19.36 -3.50
N THR A 48 2.19 -20.00 -4.60
CA THR A 48 3.38 -20.87 -4.67
C THR A 48 4.66 -20.06 -4.47
N GLU A 49 4.78 -18.91 -5.11
CA GLU A 49 5.95 -18.03 -4.98
C GLU A 49 6.01 -17.35 -3.61
N PHE A 50 4.86 -16.99 -3.03
CA PHE A 50 4.78 -16.56 -1.62
C PHE A 50 5.33 -17.64 -0.68
N LEU A 51 4.91 -18.91 -0.87
CA LEU A 51 5.41 -20.02 -0.05
C LEU A 51 6.91 -20.27 -0.25
N HIS A 52 7.46 -20.03 -1.46
CA HIS A 52 8.89 -20.06 -1.66
C HIS A 52 9.63 -19.05 -0.77
N ALA A 53 9.14 -17.81 -0.72
CA ALA A 53 9.70 -16.76 0.13
C ALA A 53 9.49 -17.05 1.63
N TRP A 54 8.27 -17.44 2.01
CA TRP A 54 7.93 -17.76 3.40
C TRP A 54 8.72 -18.94 3.95
N ASN A 55 8.80 -20.06 3.22
CA ASN A 55 9.56 -21.24 3.64
C ASN A 55 11.06 -20.96 3.74
N SER A 56 11.58 -20.06 2.91
CA SER A 56 12.96 -19.59 2.99
C SER A 56 13.19 -18.77 4.26
N TYR A 57 12.27 -17.85 4.57
CA TYR A 57 12.30 -17.13 5.84
C TYR A 57 12.22 -18.10 7.03
N GLU A 58 11.29 -19.05 7.03
CA GLU A 58 11.20 -20.07 8.11
C GLU A 58 12.50 -20.86 8.28
N ARG A 59 13.15 -21.18 7.19
CA ARG A 59 14.37 -22.00 7.23
C ARG A 59 15.59 -21.26 7.73
N TYR A 60 15.75 -19.98 7.37
CA TYR A 60 17.00 -19.26 7.55
C TYR A 60 16.92 -18.07 8.50
N ALA A 61 15.73 -17.56 8.78
CA ALA A 61 15.53 -16.36 9.60
C ALA A 61 14.36 -16.48 10.61
N TRP A 62 13.91 -17.69 10.93
CA TRP A 62 12.78 -17.89 11.85
C TRP A 62 13.03 -17.26 13.21
N GLY A 63 12.13 -16.37 13.62
CA GLY A 63 12.26 -15.63 14.88
C GLY A 63 13.07 -14.34 14.79
N HIS A 64 13.50 -13.95 13.60
CA HIS A 64 14.18 -12.67 13.29
C HIS A 64 13.28 -11.74 12.47
N ASP A 65 13.72 -10.49 12.28
CA ASP A 65 12.90 -9.47 11.61
C ASP A 65 12.83 -9.66 10.09
N ALA A 66 13.94 -10.01 9.44
CA ALA A 66 14.02 -10.17 7.99
C ALA A 66 15.01 -11.26 7.58
N LEU A 67 14.95 -11.64 6.30
CA LEU A 67 15.89 -12.57 5.67
C LEU A 67 16.77 -11.84 4.66
N HIS A 68 18.08 -12.05 4.74
CA HIS A 68 19.00 -11.79 3.63
C HIS A 68 19.01 -12.99 2.67
N PRO A 69 18.36 -12.91 1.51
CA PRO A 69 18.04 -14.08 0.70
C PRO A 69 19.25 -14.68 -0.04
N LEU A 70 20.28 -13.88 -0.33
CA LEU A 70 21.47 -14.36 -1.03
C LEU A 70 22.45 -15.05 -0.08
N SER A 71 22.72 -14.43 1.07
CA SER A 71 23.59 -15.02 2.10
C SER A 71 22.89 -16.07 2.95
N LYS A 72 21.54 -16.11 2.91
CA LYS A 72 20.70 -17.01 3.74
C LYS A 72 20.92 -16.77 5.24
N THR A 73 21.01 -15.50 5.64
CA THR A 73 21.26 -15.09 7.02
C THR A 73 20.08 -14.24 7.54
N PRO A 74 19.80 -14.29 8.87
CA PRO A 74 18.79 -13.42 9.47
C PRO A 74 19.30 -11.99 9.62
N HIS A 75 18.36 -11.05 9.69
CA HIS A 75 18.61 -9.66 9.99
C HIS A 75 17.59 -9.13 11.00
N ASP A 76 18.04 -8.34 11.97
CA ASP A 76 17.21 -7.66 12.95
C ASP A 76 17.42 -6.15 12.84
N TRP A 77 16.38 -5.39 12.53
CA TRP A 77 16.42 -3.96 12.22
C TRP A 77 17.04 -3.10 13.33
N TYR A 78 16.80 -3.48 14.58
CA TYR A 78 17.24 -2.72 15.75
C TYR A 78 18.25 -3.49 16.61
N GLY A 79 18.91 -4.50 16.02
CA GLY A 79 19.86 -5.37 16.73
C GLY A 79 19.21 -6.36 17.70
N GLN A 80 17.89 -6.35 17.81
CA GLN A 80 17.06 -7.31 18.55
C GLN A 80 15.77 -7.54 17.76
N SER A 81 15.40 -8.79 17.58
CA SER A 81 14.19 -9.14 16.85
C SER A 81 12.93 -8.60 17.51
N LEU A 82 12.06 -7.99 16.69
CA LEU A 82 10.67 -7.66 16.99
C LEU A 82 9.70 -8.55 16.24
N LEU A 83 10.19 -9.65 15.65
CA LEU A 83 9.40 -10.58 14.83
C LEU A 83 8.67 -9.87 13.68
N MET A 84 9.37 -8.94 12.99
CA MET A 84 8.77 -8.09 11.98
C MET A 84 8.05 -8.91 10.91
N THR A 85 8.76 -9.79 10.20
CA THR A 85 8.18 -10.61 9.14
C THR A 85 7.01 -11.50 9.61
N PRO A 86 7.08 -12.21 10.75
CA PRO A 86 5.93 -12.98 11.23
C PRO A 86 4.67 -12.15 11.50
N VAL A 87 4.83 -10.94 12.06
CA VAL A 87 3.69 -10.06 12.37
C VAL A 87 3.12 -9.45 11.09
N ASP A 88 3.99 -8.94 10.25
CA ASP A 88 3.67 -8.23 9.02
C ASP A 88 2.99 -9.15 7.97
N ALA A 89 3.44 -10.40 7.88
CA ALA A 89 2.90 -11.38 6.93
C ALA A 89 1.68 -12.16 7.44
N LEU A 90 1.31 -12.07 8.74
CA LEU A 90 0.30 -12.97 9.32
C LEU A 90 -1.07 -12.85 8.65
N ASP A 91 -1.53 -11.65 8.37
CA ASP A 91 -2.81 -11.45 7.69
C ASP A 91 -2.77 -11.90 6.23
N THR A 92 -1.62 -11.80 5.54
CA THR A 92 -1.44 -12.36 4.19
C THR A 92 -1.54 -13.88 4.20
N LEU A 93 -0.90 -14.56 5.17
CA LEU A 93 -1.02 -16.00 5.36
C LEU A 93 -2.49 -16.42 5.54
N ILE A 94 -3.25 -15.68 6.37
CA ILE A 94 -4.67 -15.93 6.61
C ILE A 94 -5.47 -15.73 5.32
N LEU A 95 -5.26 -14.62 4.61
CA LEU A 95 -5.98 -14.30 3.37
C LEU A 95 -5.69 -15.31 2.24
N MET A 96 -4.50 -15.89 2.22
CA MET A 96 -4.11 -16.93 1.27
C MET A 96 -4.59 -18.34 1.69
N ASN A 97 -5.29 -18.50 2.83
CA ASN A 97 -5.69 -19.78 3.41
C ASN A 97 -4.47 -20.72 3.62
N LEU A 98 -3.38 -20.16 4.15
CA LEU A 98 -2.18 -20.90 4.57
C LEU A 98 -2.26 -21.15 6.07
N ASP A 99 -3.24 -22.00 6.46
CA ASP A 99 -3.65 -22.15 7.86
C ASP A 99 -2.56 -22.71 8.77
N ALA A 100 -1.74 -23.61 8.26
CA ALA A 100 -0.64 -24.22 9.03
C ALA A 100 0.47 -23.18 9.30
N GLU A 101 0.86 -22.41 8.28
CA GLU A 101 1.87 -21.35 8.35
C GLU A 101 1.37 -20.20 9.24
N ALA A 102 0.11 -19.78 9.07
CA ALA A 102 -0.52 -18.78 9.91
C ALA A 102 -0.61 -19.20 11.39
N ALA A 103 -0.96 -20.47 11.67
CA ALA A 103 -0.99 -20.98 13.03
C ALA A 103 0.40 -21.00 13.68
N LYS A 104 1.44 -21.39 12.92
CA LYS A 104 2.84 -21.41 13.36
C LYS A 104 3.36 -20.01 13.63
N ALA A 105 3.15 -19.05 12.70
CA ALA A 105 3.51 -17.65 12.87
C ALA A 105 2.81 -17.03 14.09
N LYS A 106 1.50 -17.23 14.24
CA LYS A 106 0.74 -16.73 15.39
C LYS A 106 1.24 -17.34 16.70
N ALA A 107 1.58 -18.63 16.74
CA ALA A 107 2.14 -19.26 17.94
C ALA A 107 3.47 -18.62 18.33
N LEU A 108 4.38 -18.39 17.36
CA LEU A 108 5.65 -17.71 17.59
C LEU A 108 5.42 -16.29 18.16
N ILE A 109 4.57 -15.49 17.53
CA ILE A 109 4.25 -14.11 17.95
C ILE A 109 3.73 -14.11 19.40
N VAL A 110 2.73 -14.91 19.70
CA VAL A 110 2.08 -14.93 21.02
C VAL A 110 3.01 -15.39 22.14
N SER A 111 3.96 -16.29 21.82
CA SER A 111 4.86 -16.87 22.82
C SER A 111 6.15 -16.08 23.01
N ASN A 112 6.63 -15.35 22.00
CA ASN A 112 7.99 -14.80 21.99
C ASN A 112 8.04 -13.28 21.80
N LEU A 113 7.01 -12.65 21.21
CA LEU A 113 7.04 -11.20 21.00
C LEU A 113 6.90 -10.44 22.31
N SER A 114 7.86 -9.56 22.57
CA SER A 114 7.86 -8.64 23.70
C SER A 114 8.39 -7.29 23.26
N PHE A 115 7.69 -6.24 23.65
CA PHE A 115 8.11 -4.85 23.41
C PHE A 115 8.84 -4.23 24.61
N ASP A 116 9.06 -4.98 25.70
CA ASP A 116 9.91 -4.54 26.81
C ASP A 116 11.39 -4.65 26.45
N ARG A 117 11.80 -3.83 25.51
CA ARG A 117 13.15 -3.78 24.94
C ARG A 117 13.77 -2.40 25.14
N ASN A 118 15.02 -2.35 25.57
CA ASN A 118 15.77 -1.08 25.66
C ASN A 118 16.41 -0.76 24.31
N ILE A 119 15.57 -0.49 23.32
CA ILE A 119 15.95 -0.14 21.95
C ILE A 119 15.15 1.07 21.49
N TYR A 120 15.75 1.90 20.66
CA TYR A 120 15.07 2.96 19.94
C TYR A 120 14.51 2.40 18.64
N VAL A 121 13.22 2.60 18.42
CA VAL A 121 12.53 2.19 17.19
C VAL A 121 11.98 3.42 16.45
N LYS A 122 11.91 3.35 15.15
CA LYS A 122 11.28 4.37 14.32
C LYS A 122 9.76 4.26 14.49
N ASN A 123 9.14 5.30 15.07
CA ASN A 123 7.72 5.30 15.44
C ASN A 123 6.83 4.97 14.24
N PHE A 124 7.10 5.55 13.08
CA PHE A 124 6.37 5.31 11.83
C PHE A 124 6.40 3.83 11.43
N GLU A 125 7.59 3.25 11.21
CA GLU A 125 7.77 1.89 10.73
C GLU A 125 7.09 0.84 11.63
N ILE A 126 7.28 1.01 12.95
CA ILE A 126 6.72 0.09 13.93
C ILE A 126 5.19 0.20 14.02
N THR A 127 4.65 1.41 13.80
CA THR A 127 3.20 1.62 13.78
C THR A 127 2.57 0.92 12.58
N ILE A 128 3.05 1.17 11.37
CA ILE A 128 2.39 0.65 10.16
C ILE A 128 2.51 -0.87 10.06
N ARG A 129 3.68 -1.45 10.42
CA ARG A 129 3.97 -2.88 10.31
C ARG A 129 3.47 -3.68 11.51
N LEU A 130 4.02 -3.40 12.70
CA LEU A 130 3.70 -4.23 13.88
C LEU A 130 2.35 -3.92 14.48
N LEU A 131 2.04 -2.63 14.72
CA LEU A 131 0.73 -2.28 15.25
C LEU A 131 -0.38 -2.60 14.24
N GLY A 132 -0.18 -2.24 12.97
CA GLY A 132 -1.10 -2.56 11.88
C GLY A 132 -1.32 -4.05 11.72
N GLY A 133 -0.24 -4.85 11.62
CA GLY A 133 -0.31 -6.31 11.46
C GLY A 133 -0.98 -7.03 12.63
N LEU A 134 -0.69 -6.61 13.88
CA LEU A 134 -1.34 -7.16 15.07
C LEU A 134 -2.85 -6.86 15.10
N LEU A 135 -3.26 -5.63 14.75
CA LEU A 135 -4.65 -5.21 14.72
C LEU A 135 -5.43 -5.91 13.61
N SER A 136 -4.88 -5.97 12.40
CA SER A 136 -5.45 -6.70 11.27
C SER A 136 -5.63 -8.18 11.60
N SER A 137 -4.59 -8.83 12.09
CA SER A 137 -4.61 -10.24 12.46
C SER A 137 -5.57 -10.52 13.62
N TYR A 138 -5.70 -9.61 14.60
CA TYR A 138 -6.74 -9.71 15.62
C TYR A 138 -8.14 -9.66 15.02
N GLN A 139 -8.40 -8.70 14.12
CA GLN A 139 -9.72 -8.55 13.50
C GLN A 139 -10.10 -9.73 12.59
N LEU A 140 -9.11 -10.41 12.00
CA LEU A 140 -9.33 -11.60 11.19
C LEU A 140 -9.56 -12.87 12.03
N THR A 141 -8.88 -13.01 13.17
CA THR A 141 -8.88 -14.24 13.98
C THR A 141 -9.71 -14.16 15.26
N GLY A 142 -9.96 -12.98 15.80
CA GLY A 142 -10.55 -12.77 17.12
C GLY A 142 -9.62 -13.09 18.30
N ASP A 143 -8.33 -13.37 18.06
CA ASP A 143 -7.37 -13.76 19.12
C ASP A 143 -6.96 -12.56 19.98
N LYS A 144 -7.54 -12.43 21.16
CA LYS A 144 -7.31 -11.31 22.09
C LYS A 144 -5.85 -11.17 22.55
N ARG A 145 -5.00 -12.20 22.37
CA ARG A 145 -3.57 -12.10 22.70
C ARG A 145 -2.86 -11.11 21.76
N LEU A 146 -3.24 -11.09 20.47
CA LEU A 146 -2.74 -10.14 19.49
C LEU A 146 -3.17 -8.70 19.84
N LEU A 147 -4.42 -8.50 20.28
CA LEU A 147 -4.87 -7.17 20.72
C LEU A 147 -4.10 -6.68 21.96
N ARG A 148 -3.79 -7.57 22.91
CA ARG A 148 -2.97 -7.20 24.08
C ARG A 148 -1.56 -6.77 23.70
N LEU A 149 -0.93 -7.46 22.73
CA LEU A 149 0.36 -7.05 22.18
C LEU A 149 0.28 -5.70 21.47
N ALA A 150 -0.76 -5.49 20.67
CA ALA A 150 -1.02 -4.21 20.01
C ALA A 150 -1.19 -3.06 21.03
N GLU A 151 -1.90 -3.31 22.13
CA GLU A 151 -2.11 -2.32 23.19
C GLU A 151 -0.82 -2.02 23.97
N ASP A 152 -0.01 -3.03 24.28
CA ASP A 152 1.30 -2.83 24.90
C ASP A 152 2.21 -1.99 23.99
N LEU A 153 2.28 -2.32 22.70
CA LEU A 153 3.05 -1.54 21.73
C LEU A 153 2.54 -0.10 21.65
N GLY A 154 1.23 0.09 21.47
CA GLY A 154 0.62 1.43 21.38
C GLY A 154 0.95 2.30 22.59
N ASN A 155 0.88 1.75 23.81
CA ASN A 155 1.26 2.49 25.02
C ASN A 155 2.75 2.90 25.03
N ARG A 156 3.65 2.04 24.52
CA ARG A 156 5.10 2.32 24.46
C ARG A 156 5.48 3.34 23.39
N LEU A 157 4.63 3.50 22.37
CA LEU A 157 4.80 4.49 21.30
C LEU A 157 4.23 5.88 21.66
N LEU A 158 3.28 5.98 22.63
CA LEU A 158 2.68 7.26 23.03
C LEU A 158 3.67 8.38 23.40
N PRO A 159 4.82 8.10 24.05
CA PRO A 159 5.80 9.14 24.36
C PRO A 159 6.33 9.89 23.15
N ALA A 160 6.35 9.27 21.95
CA ALA A 160 6.77 9.95 20.72
C ALA A 160 5.96 11.23 20.44
N PHE A 161 4.70 11.30 20.86
CA PHE A 161 3.81 12.45 20.64
C PHE A 161 3.99 13.59 21.68
N ASN A 162 4.92 13.49 22.61
CA ASN A 162 5.08 14.48 23.69
C ASN A 162 6.00 15.65 23.29
N SER A 163 6.01 16.05 22.02
CA SER A 163 6.64 17.29 21.58
C SER A 163 5.80 18.52 21.95
N PRO A 164 6.37 19.74 21.95
CA PRO A 164 5.62 20.97 22.16
C PRO A 164 4.48 21.19 21.16
N THR A 165 4.68 20.76 19.91
CA THR A 165 3.68 20.88 18.85
C THR A 165 2.65 19.77 18.85
N GLY A 166 2.96 18.62 19.44
CA GLY A 166 2.16 17.39 19.37
C GLY A 166 2.47 16.53 18.14
N LEU A 167 3.43 16.95 17.30
CA LEU A 167 3.97 16.11 16.24
C LEU A 167 4.91 15.06 16.84
N PRO A 168 4.92 13.82 16.36
CA PRO A 168 5.76 12.79 16.96
C PRO A 168 7.22 12.93 16.57
N TYR A 169 8.12 12.63 17.51
CA TYR A 169 9.54 12.40 17.24
C TYR A 169 9.73 11.16 16.37
N VAL A 170 10.83 11.13 15.61
CA VAL A 170 11.16 10.00 14.72
C VAL A 170 11.35 8.70 15.51
N TYR A 171 12.12 8.74 16.61
CA TYR A 171 12.42 7.56 17.40
C TYR A 171 11.91 7.64 18.82
N VAL A 172 11.48 6.50 19.34
CA VAL A 172 11.11 6.30 20.74
C VAL A 172 11.77 5.02 21.30
N ASN A 173 12.29 5.08 22.52
CA ASN A 173 12.78 3.90 23.21
C ASN A 173 11.60 3.13 23.83
N LEU A 174 11.43 1.87 23.43
CA LEU A 174 10.28 1.06 23.84
C LEU A 174 10.20 0.80 25.35
N ARG A 175 11.31 0.79 26.08
CA ARG A 175 11.33 0.57 27.54
C ARG A 175 11.25 1.87 28.32
N THR A 176 12.03 2.87 27.93
CA THR A 176 12.19 4.09 28.73
C THR A 176 11.25 5.22 28.31
N GLY A 177 10.67 5.17 27.10
CA GLY A 177 9.89 6.25 26.51
C GLY A 177 10.73 7.48 26.10
N GLN A 178 12.05 7.41 26.19
CA GLN A 178 12.92 8.49 25.69
C GLN A 178 12.78 8.65 24.20
N VAL A 179 12.78 9.90 23.71
CA VAL A 179 12.60 10.25 22.29
C VAL A 179 13.86 10.91 21.74
N ARG A 180 14.02 10.86 20.41
CA ARG A 180 15.11 11.53 19.70
C ARG A 180 14.73 11.86 18.26
N ASP A 181 15.56 12.67 17.62
CA ASP A 181 15.45 13.12 16.23
C ASP A 181 14.17 13.94 16.00
N PRO A 182 14.25 15.26 16.23
CA PRO A 182 13.09 16.14 16.15
C PRO A 182 12.75 16.58 14.72
N VAL A 183 13.60 16.34 13.72
CA VAL A 183 13.29 16.65 12.32
C VAL A 183 12.73 15.40 11.64
N THR A 184 11.50 15.51 11.19
CA THR A 184 10.71 14.43 10.59
C THR A 184 10.01 14.91 9.32
N ASN A 185 9.06 14.17 8.82
CA ASN A 185 8.33 14.43 7.58
C ASN A 185 6.82 14.20 7.74
N PRO A 186 5.97 14.65 6.79
CA PRO A 186 4.51 14.48 6.86
C PRO A 186 4.05 13.02 6.95
N ALA A 187 4.69 12.08 6.23
CA ALA A 187 4.35 10.67 6.33
C ALA A 187 4.51 10.17 7.78
N GLU A 188 5.64 10.45 8.42
CA GLU A 188 5.90 10.03 9.81
C GLU A 188 5.01 10.71 10.84
N THR A 189 4.53 11.94 10.56
CA THR A 189 3.64 12.66 11.49
C THR A 189 2.16 12.35 11.27
N GLY A 190 1.75 12.03 10.05
CA GLY A 190 0.34 11.87 9.67
C GLY A 190 -0.10 10.41 9.50
N THR A 191 0.83 9.50 9.21
CA THR A 191 0.52 8.09 8.88
C THR A 191 0.54 7.21 10.13
N LEU A 192 -0.28 7.54 11.11
CA LEU A 192 -0.39 6.83 12.40
C LEU A 192 -1.85 6.62 12.80
N LEU A 193 -2.75 7.41 12.19
CA LEU A 193 -4.13 7.52 12.70
C LEU A 193 -4.96 6.27 12.43
N LEU A 194 -4.72 5.52 11.39
CA LEU A 194 -5.51 4.31 11.10
C LEU A 194 -5.25 3.25 12.17
N GLU A 195 -4.01 3.01 12.53
CA GLU A 195 -3.58 2.02 13.52
C GLU A 195 -3.95 2.46 14.93
N PHE A 196 -3.54 3.66 15.33
CA PHE A 196 -3.87 4.19 16.66
C PHE A 196 -5.38 4.39 16.85
N GLY A 197 -6.09 4.78 15.78
CA GLY A 197 -7.54 4.91 15.79
C GLY A 197 -8.24 3.55 15.91
N ALA A 198 -7.81 2.55 15.17
CA ALA A 198 -8.33 1.19 15.31
C ALA A 198 -8.04 0.63 16.71
N LEU A 199 -6.82 0.83 17.23
CA LEU A 199 -6.48 0.46 18.61
C LEU A 199 -7.39 1.16 19.62
N SER A 200 -7.64 2.45 19.47
CA SER A 200 -8.56 3.23 20.31
C SER A 200 -9.95 2.61 20.33
N LYS A 201 -10.51 2.32 19.15
CA LYS A 201 -11.84 1.69 19.01
C LYS A 201 -11.93 0.31 19.65
N LEU A 202 -10.89 -0.51 19.48
CA LEU A 202 -10.86 -1.89 19.95
C LEU A 202 -10.61 -2.00 21.46
N THR A 203 -9.91 -1.02 22.07
CA THR A 203 -9.59 -1.00 23.50
C THR A 203 -10.48 -0.07 24.32
N GLY A 204 -11.22 0.84 23.68
CA GLY A 204 -11.99 1.89 24.34
C GLY A 204 -11.16 3.05 24.91
N LYS A 205 -9.85 3.13 24.58
CA LYS A 205 -8.93 4.16 25.09
C LYS A 205 -8.77 5.28 24.06
N SER A 206 -9.41 6.43 24.28
CA SER A 206 -9.42 7.56 23.34
C SER A 206 -8.05 8.17 23.11
N VAL A 207 -7.13 8.07 24.08
CA VAL A 207 -5.79 8.66 24.01
C VAL A 207 -5.04 8.29 22.73
N PHE A 208 -5.22 7.07 22.22
CA PHE A 208 -4.58 6.62 21.00
C PHE A 208 -5.08 7.41 19.78
N TYR A 209 -6.40 7.51 19.61
CA TYR A 209 -7.00 8.31 18.54
C TYR A 209 -6.62 9.78 18.66
N ASP A 210 -6.75 10.34 19.86
CA ASP A 210 -6.57 11.78 20.14
C ASP A 210 -5.15 12.23 19.80
N LYS A 211 -4.12 11.46 20.17
CA LYS A 211 -2.71 11.78 19.89
C LYS A 211 -2.38 11.71 18.40
N ALA A 212 -2.76 10.64 17.72
CA ALA A 212 -2.51 10.50 16.29
C ALA A 212 -3.32 11.49 15.46
N LYS A 213 -4.59 11.75 15.82
CA LYS A 213 -5.43 12.77 15.18
C LYS A 213 -4.84 14.16 15.33
N ARG A 214 -4.36 14.50 16.53
CA ARG A 214 -3.69 15.78 16.77
C ARG A 214 -2.47 15.95 15.86
N ALA A 215 -1.63 14.93 15.75
CA ALA A 215 -0.43 14.99 14.90
C ALA A 215 -0.81 15.25 13.43
N LEU A 216 -1.82 14.54 12.91
CA LEU A 216 -2.34 14.75 11.55
C LEU A 216 -2.84 16.19 11.35
N ILE A 217 -3.63 16.72 12.29
CA ILE A 217 -4.17 18.10 12.25
C ILE A 217 -3.05 19.12 12.32
N GLU A 218 -2.06 18.93 13.19
CA GLU A 218 -0.96 19.87 13.36
C GLU A 218 -0.05 19.91 12.11
N THR A 219 0.13 18.78 11.41
CA THR A 219 0.79 18.75 10.10
C THR A 219 -0.02 19.54 9.07
N TYR A 220 -1.32 19.29 8.98
CA TYR A 220 -2.24 19.98 8.07
C TYR A 220 -2.29 21.50 8.30
N LYS A 221 -2.33 21.97 9.54
CA LYS A 221 -2.36 23.40 9.87
C LYS A 221 -1.11 24.16 9.39
N ARG A 222 0.01 23.47 9.23
CA ARG A 222 1.30 24.04 8.80
C ARG A 222 1.51 24.06 7.29
N ARG A 223 0.51 23.60 6.50
CA ARG A 223 0.59 23.73 5.05
C ARG A 223 0.70 25.18 4.62
N SER A 224 1.28 25.42 3.44
CA SER A 224 1.42 26.74 2.87
C SER A 224 0.05 27.36 2.52
N PRO A 225 -0.01 28.67 2.25
CA PRO A 225 -1.20 29.31 1.69
C PRO A 225 -1.70 28.69 0.38
N LEU A 226 -0.82 28.00 -0.37
CA LEU A 226 -1.19 27.24 -1.56
C LEU A 226 -1.87 25.90 -1.25
N GLY A 227 -1.83 25.42 0.01
CA GLY A 227 -2.41 24.15 0.43
C GLY A 227 -1.44 22.97 0.38
N LEU A 228 -0.16 23.19 0.08
CA LEU A 228 0.90 22.17 0.02
C LEU A 228 1.63 22.04 1.36
N VAL A 229 2.19 20.86 1.63
CA VAL A 229 3.09 20.58 2.74
C VAL A 229 4.53 20.45 2.24
N GLY A 230 5.52 20.69 3.11
CA GLY A 230 6.94 20.52 2.79
C GLY A 230 7.44 19.12 3.11
N GLN A 231 8.69 18.84 2.69
CA GLN A 231 9.34 17.53 2.84
C GLN A 231 9.75 17.22 4.28
N SER A 232 10.22 18.19 5.05
CA SER A 232 10.62 17.94 6.43
C SER A 232 10.28 19.08 7.38
N ILE A 233 9.94 18.69 8.63
CA ILE A 233 9.44 19.58 9.68
C ILE A 233 10.10 19.27 11.01
N ASN A 234 10.40 20.32 11.79
CA ASN A 234 10.89 20.16 13.14
C ASN A 234 9.73 20.08 14.14
N VAL A 235 9.60 18.99 14.88
CA VAL A 235 8.49 18.74 15.79
C VAL A 235 8.50 19.62 17.05
N GLU A 236 9.62 20.21 17.41
CA GLU A 236 9.71 21.10 18.57
C GLU A 236 9.25 22.51 18.25
N THR A 237 9.61 23.01 17.08
CA THR A 237 9.30 24.38 16.64
C THR A 237 8.08 24.46 15.72
N GLY A 238 7.76 23.39 15.01
CA GLY A 238 6.75 23.35 13.95
C GLY A 238 7.17 24.05 12.66
N ALA A 239 8.45 24.42 12.53
CA ALA A 239 8.98 25.03 11.33
C ALA A 239 9.36 23.98 10.29
N TRP A 240 9.08 24.29 9.02
CA TRP A 240 9.55 23.47 7.90
C TRP A 240 11.07 23.61 7.77
N ALA A 241 11.76 22.49 7.72
CA ALA A 241 13.20 22.43 7.44
C ALA A 241 13.50 22.31 5.93
N ASP A 242 12.52 21.74 5.19
CA ASP A 242 12.55 21.64 3.74
C ASP A 242 11.16 21.93 3.18
N THR A 243 11.06 22.79 2.16
CA THR A 243 9.82 23.26 1.55
C THR A 243 9.47 22.57 0.25
N ASP A 244 10.24 21.57 -0.18
CA ASP A 244 9.91 20.78 -1.34
C ASP A 244 8.63 19.96 -1.10
N SER A 245 7.73 19.92 -2.08
CA SER A 245 6.41 19.31 -2.00
C SER A 245 6.20 18.35 -3.16
N HIS A 246 5.77 17.14 -2.87
CA HIS A 246 5.58 16.06 -3.85
C HIS A 246 4.62 15.01 -3.30
N ILE A 247 4.46 13.88 -4.01
CA ILE A 247 3.68 12.73 -3.58
C ILE A 247 4.56 11.50 -3.25
N SER A 248 5.87 11.64 -3.27
CA SER A 248 6.86 10.61 -3.03
C SER A 248 7.16 10.42 -1.54
N GLY A 249 8.14 9.54 -1.25
CA GLY A 249 8.56 9.18 0.11
C GLY A 249 8.81 10.36 1.04
N GLY A 250 8.24 10.28 2.25
CA GLY A 250 8.24 11.34 3.25
C GLY A 250 6.99 12.24 3.25
N ILE A 251 6.23 12.28 2.15
CA ILE A 251 4.92 12.97 2.12
C ILE A 251 3.78 12.00 1.79
N ASP A 252 4.01 11.04 0.93
CA ASP A 252 3.13 10.02 0.34
C ASP A 252 1.89 9.67 1.18
N SER A 253 2.06 8.82 2.16
CA SER A 253 1.00 8.26 3.01
C SER A 253 0.32 9.28 3.94
N TYR A 254 0.89 10.49 4.11
CA TYR A 254 0.18 11.58 4.78
C TYR A 254 -1.13 11.91 4.05
N TYR A 255 -1.07 12.08 2.72
CA TYR A 255 -2.26 12.36 1.93
C TYR A 255 -3.23 11.18 1.90
N GLU A 256 -2.71 9.99 1.84
CA GLU A 256 -3.45 8.74 1.91
C GLU A 256 -4.30 8.65 3.19
N TYR A 257 -3.70 8.97 4.35
CA TYR A 257 -4.37 8.88 5.66
C TYR A 257 -5.43 9.96 5.87
N LEU A 258 -5.37 11.11 5.22
CA LEU A 258 -6.47 12.08 5.21
C LEU A 258 -7.76 11.45 4.66
N TRP A 259 -7.67 10.75 3.52
CA TRP A 259 -8.84 10.11 2.90
C TRP A 259 -9.22 8.81 3.59
N LYS A 260 -8.26 7.95 3.90
CA LYS A 260 -8.50 6.65 4.55
C LYS A 260 -9.06 6.79 5.97
N CYS A 261 -8.70 7.84 6.72
CA CYS A 261 -9.32 8.17 8.00
C CYS A 261 -10.83 8.41 7.86
N TRP A 262 -11.26 9.20 6.88
CA TRP A 262 -12.67 9.36 6.56
C TRP A 262 -13.36 8.03 6.25
N LEU A 263 -12.73 7.22 5.42
CA LEU A 263 -13.29 5.93 5.03
C LEU A 263 -13.41 4.96 6.21
N LEU A 264 -12.43 4.92 7.11
CA LEU A 264 -12.40 3.98 8.22
C LEU A 264 -13.28 4.43 9.39
N PHE A 265 -13.24 5.70 9.76
CA PHE A 265 -13.89 6.22 10.99
C PHE A 265 -15.10 7.10 10.73
N GLY A 266 -15.38 7.50 9.48
CA GLY A 266 -16.41 8.49 9.17
C GLY A 266 -16.06 9.92 9.67
N ASP A 267 -14.78 10.19 9.94
CA ASP A 267 -14.31 11.47 10.48
C ASP A 267 -14.37 12.56 9.40
N LYS A 268 -15.33 13.47 9.56
CA LYS A 268 -15.60 14.55 8.59
C LYS A 268 -14.42 15.52 8.46
N GLU A 269 -13.69 15.78 9.54
CA GLU A 269 -12.53 16.69 9.51
C GLU A 269 -11.42 16.12 8.64
N CYS A 270 -11.16 14.79 8.68
CA CYS A 270 -10.23 14.13 7.76
C CYS A 270 -10.65 14.30 6.30
N ARG A 271 -11.95 14.10 6.00
CA ARG A 271 -12.49 14.34 4.65
C ARG A 271 -12.32 15.80 4.22
N ASP A 272 -12.58 16.73 5.10
CA ASP A 272 -12.52 18.16 4.78
C ASP A 272 -11.05 18.58 4.56
N MET A 273 -10.11 18.03 5.33
CA MET A 273 -8.66 18.20 5.09
C MET A 273 -8.23 17.62 3.74
N TRP A 274 -8.70 16.44 3.35
CA TRP A 274 -8.45 15.87 2.03
C TRP A 274 -9.01 16.76 0.92
N ASN A 275 -10.28 17.16 1.03
CA ASN A 275 -10.94 18.00 0.03
C ASN A 275 -10.28 19.37 -0.15
N ALA A 276 -9.61 19.89 0.88
CA ALA A 276 -8.84 21.12 0.81
C ALA A 276 -7.42 20.90 0.22
N SER A 277 -6.84 19.71 0.37
CA SER A 277 -5.48 19.41 -0.07
C SER A 277 -5.42 18.97 -1.53
N ILE A 278 -6.32 18.08 -1.97
CA ILE A 278 -6.24 17.47 -3.31
C ILE A 278 -6.30 18.48 -4.47
N PRO A 279 -7.06 19.61 -4.40
CA PRO A 279 -7.00 20.63 -5.46
C PRO A 279 -5.62 21.26 -5.60
N ALA A 280 -4.88 21.48 -4.51
CA ALA A 280 -3.54 22.03 -4.54
C ALA A 280 -2.54 21.03 -5.15
N ILE A 281 -2.59 19.78 -4.71
CA ILE A 281 -1.80 18.68 -5.26
C ILE A 281 -2.02 18.61 -6.79
N ASN A 282 -3.28 18.55 -7.23
CA ASN A 282 -3.65 18.43 -8.65
C ASN A 282 -3.44 19.70 -9.47
N LYS A 283 -3.06 20.82 -8.84
CA LYS A 283 -2.73 22.07 -9.53
C LYS A 283 -1.22 22.27 -9.71
N TYR A 284 -0.43 21.93 -8.71
CA TYR A 284 0.98 22.36 -8.67
C TYR A 284 1.96 21.22 -8.97
N LEU A 285 1.58 19.96 -8.68
CA LEU A 285 2.48 18.83 -8.86
C LEU A 285 2.38 18.12 -10.23
N PRO A 286 1.22 18.12 -10.94
CA PRO A 286 1.12 17.45 -12.24
C PRO A 286 2.00 18.11 -13.31
N ASP A 287 2.47 17.26 -14.23
CA ASP A 287 3.20 17.66 -15.44
C ASP A 287 2.76 16.73 -16.59
N ASP A 288 2.03 17.31 -17.55
CA ASP A 288 1.66 16.63 -18.77
C ASP A 288 2.82 16.76 -19.77
N THR A 289 3.66 15.73 -19.85
CA THR A 289 4.81 15.72 -20.74
C THR A 289 4.94 14.39 -21.48
N GLY A 290 5.33 14.44 -22.76
CA GLY A 290 5.46 13.23 -23.58
C GLY A 290 4.15 12.49 -23.84
N GLY A 291 3.01 13.13 -23.62
CA GLY A 291 1.67 12.51 -23.73
C GLY A 291 1.19 11.79 -22.47
N GLU A 292 2.02 11.69 -21.44
CA GLU A 292 1.72 11.07 -20.14
C GLU A 292 1.53 12.12 -19.05
N LEU A 293 0.78 11.72 -18.01
CA LEU A 293 0.63 12.46 -16.76
C LEU A 293 1.65 11.98 -15.74
N TRP A 294 2.49 12.88 -15.27
CA TRP A 294 3.43 12.66 -14.16
C TRP A 294 3.12 13.60 -13.01
N TYR A 295 3.61 13.30 -11.83
CA TYR A 295 3.62 14.20 -10.69
C TYR A 295 5.08 14.43 -10.28
N GLY A 296 5.57 15.66 -10.45
CA GLY A 296 6.90 16.05 -10.02
C GLY A 296 6.82 16.88 -8.75
N HIS A 297 7.95 17.49 -8.38
CA HIS A 297 8.09 18.28 -7.17
C HIS A 297 7.82 19.76 -7.42
N ALA A 298 7.39 20.47 -6.37
CA ALA A 298 7.22 21.92 -6.38
C ALA A 298 7.54 22.52 -5.01
N ASP A 299 8.07 23.72 -4.98
CA ASP A 299 8.21 24.47 -3.72
C ASP A 299 6.82 24.81 -3.14
N MET A 300 6.58 24.42 -1.89
CA MET A 300 5.27 24.54 -1.25
C MET A 300 4.79 25.99 -1.12
N GLN A 301 5.67 26.99 -1.09
CA GLN A 301 5.33 28.40 -0.90
C GLN A 301 4.98 29.09 -2.22
N THR A 302 5.69 28.74 -3.29
CA THR A 302 5.57 29.41 -4.59
C THR A 302 4.82 28.61 -5.64
N GLY A 303 4.72 27.29 -5.47
CA GLY A 303 4.16 26.37 -6.46
C GLY A 303 5.04 26.16 -7.69
N ARG A 304 6.28 26.68 -7.69
CA ARG A 304 7.22 26.53 -8.80
C ARG A 304 7.78 25.11 -8.81
N ARG A 305 7.87 24.51 -10.02
CA ARG A 305 8.51 23.21 -10.24
C ARG A 305 9.95 23.23 -9.73
N THR A 306 10.31 22.31 -8.85
CA THR A 306 11.66 22.12 -8.31
C THR A 306 12.37 20.97 -8.98
N GLU A 307 11.68 19.83 -9.16
CA GLU A 307 12.23 18.62 -9.78
C GLU A 307 11.23 17.94 -10.72
N THR A 308 11.77 17.16 -11.66
CA THR A 308 11.03 16.33 -12.61
C THR A 308 11.28 14.86 -12.37
N THR A 309 11.38 14.51 -11.09
CA THR A 309 11.57 13.13 -10.61
C THR A 309 10.23 12.44 -10.34
N PHE A 310 10.20 11.12 -10.58
CA PHE A 310 9.10 10.23 -10.25
C PHE A 310 9.71 8.87 -9.90
N GLY A 311 9.17 8.21 -8.90
CA GLY A 311 9.76 6.97 -8.40
C GLY A 311 8.76 5.86 -8.12
N ALA A 312 9.30 4.75 -7.64
CA ALA A 312 8.51 3.57 -7.26
C ALA A 312 7.48 3.91 -6.17
N LEU A 313 7.87 4.73 -5.17
CA LEU A 313 6.95 5.16 -4.12
C LEU A 313 5.78 6.01 -4.64
N ASP A 314 6.01 6.85 -5.68
CA ASP A 314 4.94 7.66 -6.28
C ASP A 314 3.82 6.81 -6.90
N ALA A 315 4.12 5.55 -7.24
CA ALA A 315 3.18 4.63 -7.90
C ALA A 315 2.01 4.17 -7.01
N PHE A 316 1.96 4.54 -5.71
CA PHE A 316 0.78 4.36 -4.85
C PHE A 316 -0.35 5.33 -5.19
N PHE A 317 -0.02 6.53 -5.72
CA PHE A 317 -0.98 7.62 -5.85
C PHE A 317 -2.14 7.34 -6.82
N PRO A 318 -1.99 6.57 -7.91
CA PRO A 318 -3.12 6.09 -8.70
C PRO A 318 -4.16 5.31 -7.88
N ALA A 319 -3.75 4.50 -6.88
CA ALA A 319 -4.69 3.81 -5.98
C ALA A 319 -5.49 4.81 -5.15
N LEU A 320 -4.84 5.83 -4.59
CA LEU A 320 -5.50 6.86 -3.80
C LEU A 320 -6.45 7.73 -4.63
N LEU A 321 -6.06 8.10 -5.85
CA LEU A 321 -6.94 8.81 -6.79
C LEU A 321 -8.18 7.97 -7.13
N ALA A 322 -7.99 6.68 -7.44
CA ALA A 322 -9.11 5.77 -7.72
C ALA A 322 -10.03 5.60 -6.50
N LEU A 323 -9.45 5.45 -5.30
CA LEU A 323 -10.18 5.31 -4.05
C LEU A 323 -10.99 6.56 -3.69
N SER A 324 -10.50 7.74 -4.07
CA SER A 324 -11.18 9.03 -3.86
C SER A 324 -12.10 9.45 -5.02
N GLY A 325 -12.16 8.65 -6.10
CA GLY A 325 -13.11 8.82 -7.20
C GLY A 325 -12.56 9.49 -8.46
N ASP A 326 -11.30 9.92 -8.49
CA ASP A 326 -10.64 10.50 -9.68
C ASP A 326 -10.04 9.40 -10.57
N LEU A 327 -10.92 8.61 -11.19
CA LEU A 327 -10.50 7.49 -12.05
C LEU A 327 -9.76 7.92 -13.32
N GLU A 328 -10.00 9.12 -13.81
CA GLU A 328 -9.32 9.61 -15.01
C GLU A 328 -7.84 9.83 -14.76
N ARG A 329 -7.50 10.61 -13.73
CA ARG A 329 -6.10 10.82 -13.34
C ARG A 329 -5.43 9.54 -12.90
N ALA A 330 -6.16 8.71 -12.14
CA ALA A 330 -5.65 7.41 -11.70
C ALA A 330 -5.19 6.53 -12.87
N ARG A 331 -5.99 6.44 -13.94
CA ARG A 331 -5.66 5.65 -15.14
C ARG A 331 -4.43 6.23 -15.86
N ARG A 332 -4.38 7.55 -16.03
CA ARG A 332 -3.27 8.23 -16.71
C ARG A 332 -1.97 8.07 -15.95
N LEU A 333 -2.00 8.26 -14.63
CA LEU A 333 -0.80 8.13 -13.80
C LEU A 333 -0.33 6.67 -13.70
N GLN A 334 -1.25 5.70 -13.64
CA GLN A 334 -0.90 4.28 -13.70
C GLN A 334 -0.24 3.90 -15.03
N ALA A 335 -0.67 4.50 -16.14
CA ALA A 335 0.00 4.29 -17.42
C ALA A 335 1.44 4.82 -17.41
N SER A 336 1.70 5.94 -16.74
CA SER A 336 3.04 6.48 -16.52
C SER A 336 3.90 5.56 -15.65
N SER A 337 3.36 5.08 -14.52
CA SER A 337 4.05 4.10 -13.66
C SER A 337 4.37 2.82 -14.44
N PHE A 338 3.44 2.32 -15.25
CA PHE A 338 3.67 1.13 -16.08
C PHE A 338 4.66 1.39 -17.22
N LYS A 339 4.75 2.62 -17.75
CA LYS A 339 5.79 3.02 -18.69
C LYS A 339 7.16 3.00 -18.01
N MET A 340 7.27 3.51 -16.77
CA MET A 340 8.49 3.42 -15.98
C MET A 340 8.93 1.96 -15.77
N TRP A 341 8.01 1.06 -15.38
CA TRP A 341 8.29 -0.37 -15.26
C TRP A 341 8.84 -0.99 -16.55
N ASN A 342 8.22 -0.67 -17.68
CA ASN A 342 8.57 -1.25 -18.99
C ASN A 342 9.88 -0.75 -19.58
N LEU A 343 10.55 0.23 -18.98
CA LEU A 343 11.88 0.65 -19.43
C LEU A 343 12.91 -0.49 -19.31
N TYR A 344 12.80 -1.24 -18.22
CA TYR A 344 13.72 -2.33 -17.89
C TYR A 344 13.00 -3.59 -17.40
N ASP A 345 11.69 -3.74 -17.63
CA ASP A 345 10.84 -4.80 -17.07
C ASP A 345 10.88 -4.91 -15.53
N ILE A 346 11.39 -3.92 -14.86
CA ILE A 346 11.34 -3.64 -13.42
C ILE A 346 11.59 -2.14 -13.26
N GLU A 347 10.78 -1.48 -12.43
CA GLU A 347 10.91 -0.05 -12.20
C GLU A 347 12.18 0.32 -11.43
N PRO A 348 12.85 1.42 -11.78
CA PRO A 348 13.89 2.01 -10.94
C PRO A 348 13.25 2.70 -9.73
N GLU A 349 14.03 2.88 -8.66
CA GLU A 349 13.59 3.63 -7.49
C GLU A 349 13.25 5.08 -7.85
N ILE A 350 14.04 5.74 -8.70
CA ILE A 350 13.78 7.12 -9.16
C ILE A 350 14.25 7.30 -10.61
N LEU A 351 13.43 7.96 -11.43
CA LEU A 351 13.79 8.45 -12.74
C LEU A 351 13.44 9.94 -12.92
N ASP A 352 14.09 10.63 -13.85
CA ASP A 352 13.65 11.89 -14.41
C ASP A 352 12.66 11.60 -15.55
N TYR A 353 11.37 11.90 -15.33
CA TYR A 353 10.31 11.54 -16.28
C TYR A 353 10.34 12.38 -17.59
N ARG A 354 11.01 13.54 -17.61
CA ARG A 354 11.15 14.33 -18.84
C ARG A 354 12.18 13.76 -19.79
N THR A 355 13.26 13.24 -19.24
CA THR A 355 14.36 12.65 -20.03
C THR A 355 14.28 11.12 -20.08
N MET A 356 13.44 10.50 -19.25
CA MET A 356 13.35 9.06 -19.00
C MET A 356 14.68 8.45 -18.54
N ARG A 357 15.56 9.27 -17.95
CA ARG A 357 16.86 8.83 -17.41
C ARG A 357 16.68 8.33 -15.98
N VAL A 358 17.20 7.14 -15.71
CA VAL A 358 17.27 6.60 -14.35
C VAL A 358 18.24 7.43 -13.51
N ILE A 359 17.79 7.85 -12.33
CA ILE A 359 18.57 8.55 -11.32
C ILE A 359 19.04 7.57 -10.24
N THR A 360 18.12 6.76 -9.72
CA THR A 360 18.42 5.71 -8.74
C THR A 360 17.97 4.37 -9.30
N ALA A 361 18.94 3.53 -9.62
CA ALA A 361 18.71 2.29 -10.36
C ALA A 361 18.32 1.09 -9.48
N THR A 362 18.23 1.25 -8.17
CA THR A 362 17.81 0.17 -7.24
C THR A 362 16.33 -0.17 -7.40
N TYR A 363 15.94 -1.37 -6.99
CA TYR A 363 14.55 -1.79 -6.82
C TYR A 363 14.43 -2.61 -5.53
N HIS A 364 13.60 -2.15 -4.61
CA HIS A 364 13.46 -2.71 -3.26
C HIS A 364 12.26 -3.67 -3.12
N LEU A 365 11.84 -4.35 -4.19
CA LEU A 365 10.69 -5.27 -4.20
C LEU A 365 9.34 -4.57 -3.93
N ARG A 366 9.21 -3.34 -4.37
CA ARG A 366 8.15 -2.37 -4.10
C ARG A 366 6.75 -2.86 -4.45
N PRO A 367 5.71 -2.58 -3.58
CA PRO A 367 4.32 -2.95 -3.78
C PRO A 367 3.48 -1.92 -4.54
N GLU A 368 3.87 -0.65 -4.61
CA GLU A 368 3.00 0.50 -4.90
C GLU A 368 2.35 0.42 -6.29
N ILE A 369 3.11 -0.02 -7.29
CA ILE A 369 2.57 -0.17 -8.65
C ILE A 369 1.54 -1.30 -8.74
N VAL A 370 1.73 -2.41 -8.03
CA VAL A 370 0.76 -3.51 -8.01
C VAL A 370 -0.44 -3.19 -7.11
N GLU A 371 -0.27 -2.44 -6.03
CA GLU A 371 -1.36 -1.86 -5.25
C GLU A 371 -2.29 -1.06 -6.16
N SER A 372 -1.74 -0.08 -6.88
CA SER A 372 -2.50 0.77 -7.80
C SER A 372 -3.17 -0.03 -8.91
N THR A 373 -2.51 -1.07 -9.44
CA THR A 373 -3.09 -2.00 -10.40
C THR A 373 -4.31 -2.73 -9.81
N TYR A 374 -4.21 -3.21 -8.57
CA TYR A 374 -5.30 -3.89 -7.86
C TYR A 374 -6.49 -2.96 -7.63
N TYR A 375 -6.26 -1.73 -7.15
CA TYR A 375 -7.31 -0.74 -6.92
C TYR A 375 -8.03 -0.37 -8.23
N LEU A 376 -7.28 -0.08 -9.28
CA LEU A 376 -7.85 0.24 -10.59
C LEU A 376 -8.66 -0.93 -11.15
N TYR A 377 -8.18 -2.17 -11.04
CA TYR A 377 -8.99 -3.34 -11.38
C TYR A 377 -10.25 -3.43 -10.53
N HIS A 378 -10.15 -3.16 -9.22
CA HIS A 378 -11.31 -3.20 -8.33
C HIS A 378 -12.41 -2.23 -8.77
N PHE A 379 -12.08 -0.98 -9.08
CA PHE A 379 -13.04 0.07 -9.40
C PHE A 379 -13.53 0.03 -10.84
N THR A 380 -12.69 -0.39 -11.80
CA THR A 380 -13.04 -0.32 -13.24
C THR A 380 -13.51 -1.64 -13.83
N ARG A 381 -13.05 -2.75 -13.29
CA ARG A 381 -13.20 -4.11 -13.87
C ARG A 381 -12.59 -4.26 -15.27
N ASP A 382 -11.74 -3.34 -15.66
CA ASP A 382 -11.06 -3.40 -16.94
C ASP A 382 -9.99 -4.51 -16.90
N PRO A 383 -10.07 -5.51 -17.79
CA PRO A 383 -9.14 -6.63 -17.80
C PRO A 383 -7.69 -6.23 -18.07
N GLN A 384 -7.44 -5.04 -18.64
CA GLN A 384 -6.08 -4.54 -18.85
C GLN A 384 -5.25 -4.50 -17.56
N TYR A 385 -5.88 -4.22 -16.41
CA TYR A 385 -5.14 -4.18 -15.13
C TYR A 385 -4.76 -5.57 -14.63
N ARG A 386 -5.52 -6.62 -14.93
CA ARG A 386 -5.07 -7.99 -14.70
C ARG A 386 -3.92 -8.38 -15.62
N GLN A 387 -3.96 -7.98 -16.90
CA GLN A 387 -2.85 -8.21 -17.83
C GLN A 387 -1.59 -7.48 -17.38
N MET A 388 -1.73 -6.21 -16.95
CA MET A 388 -0.66 -5.43 -16.35
C MET A 388 -0.07 -6.13 -15.12
N GLY A 389 -0.92 -6.51 -14.17
CA GLY A 389 -0.48 -7.19 -12.96
C GLY A 389 0.17 -8.55 -13.21
N GLU A 390 -0.27 -9.29 -14.22
CA GLU A 390 0.37 -10.56 -14.61
C GLU A 390 1.77 -10.33 -15.19
N LYS A 391 1.96 -9.26 -15.99
CA LYS A 391 3.30 -8.87 -16.45
C LYS A 391 4.18 -8.47 -15.28
N LEU A 392 3.69 -7.59 -14.39
CA LEU A 392 4.43 -7.18 -13.20
C LEU A 392 4.87 -8.40 -12.37
N PHE A 393 3.97 -9.35 -12.13
CA PHE A 393 4.27 -10.58 -11.39
C PHE A 393 5.30 -11.47 -12.10
N ASN A 394 5.17 -11.67 -13.41
CA ASN A 394 6.09 -12.50 -14.18
C ASN A 394 7.50 -11.89 -14.20
N ASP A 395 7.62 -10.58 -14.36
CA ASP A 395 8.89 -9.86 -14.34
C ASP A 395 9.52 -9.88 -12.93
N PHE A 396 8.70 -9.66 -11.89
CA PHE A 396 9.12 -9.78 -10.50
C PHE A 396 9.71 -11.17 -10.19
N VAL A 397 9.02 -12.25 -10.59
CA VAL A 397 9.52 -13.62 -10.42
C VAL A 397 10.78 -13.83 -11.23
N LYS A 398 10.82 -13.35 -12.48
CA LYS A 398 11.95 -13.56 -13.38
C LYS A 398 13.26 -12.96 -12.86
N TYR A 399 13.20 -11.76 -12.29
CA TYR A 399 14.40 -10.99 -11.97
C TYR A 399 14.75 -10.97 -10.49
N CYS A 400 13.74 -11.08 -9.61
CA CYS A 400 13.95 -10.95 -8.16
C CYS A 400 13.98 -12.29 -7.42
N ARG A 401 13.49 -13.39 -8.02
CA ARG A 401 13.51 -14.70 -7.36
C ARG A 401 14.94 -15.17 -7.14
N ALA A 402 15.25 -15.54 -5.89
CA ALA A 402 16.54 -16.11 -5.47
C ALA A 402 16.36 -17.56 -4.96
N ASP A 403 17.46 -18.23 -4.64
CA ASP A 403 17.40 -19.59 -4.05
C ASP A 403 16.63 -19.62 -2.73
N ALA A 404 16.76 -18.55 -1.92
CA ALA A 404 16.11 -18.43 -0.63
C ALA A 404 15.21 -17.17 -0.57
N GLY A 405 14.11 -17.20 -1.33
CA GLY A 405 13.13 -16.09 -1.34
C GLY A 405 13.31 -15.16 -2.53
N TYR A 406 13.17 -13.85 -2.27
CA TYR A 406 13.26 -12.81 -3.29
C TYR A 406 14.31 -11.79 -2.91
N ALA A 407 15.13 -11.39 -3.87
CA ALA A 407 16.20 -10.42 -3.65
C ALA A 407 15.86 -9.09 -4.34
N ALA A 408 16.05 -7.98 -3.64
CA ALA A 408 16.05 -6.66 -4.22
C ALA A 408 17.07 -6.57 -5.38
N LEU A 409 16.96 -5.56 -6.24
CA LEU A 409 17.97 -5.31 -7.26
C LEU A 409 18.84 -4.12 -6.87
N ALA A 410 20.13 -4.29 -6.95
CA ALA A 410 21.10 -3.22 -6.85
C ALA A 410 21.04 -2.31 -8.10
N ASP A 411 20.66 -2.90 -9.25
CA ASP A 411 20.58 -2.19 -10.51
C ASP A 411 19.54 -2.85 -11.45
N VAL A 412 18.50 -2.10 -11.82
CA VAL A 412 17.43 -2.58 -12.70
C VAL A 412 17.85 -2.75 -14.15
N VAL A 413 18.96 -2.12 -14.58
CA VAL A 413 19.48 -2.26 -15.94
C VAL A 413 20.22 -3.57 -16.09
N THR A 414 21.12 -3.86 -15.15
CA THR A 414 21.95 -5.09 -15.17
C THR A 414 21.26 -6.29 -14.53
N LYS A 415 20.19 -6.07 -13.75
CA LYS A 415 19.49 -7.07 -12.95
C LYS A 415 20.34 -7.67 -11.83
N GLN A 416 21.39 -6.96 -11.40
CA GLN A 416 22.22 -7.40 -10.28
C GLN A 416 21.37 -7.42 -9.01
N GLN A 417 21.27 -8.59 -8.38
CA GLN A 417 20.56 -8.78 -7.14
C GLN A 417 21.31 -8.20 -5.95
N ARG A 418 20.55 -7.75 -4.93
CA ARG A 418 21.02 -7.24 -3.64
C ARG A 418 20.47 -8.13 -2.53
N ASP A 419 21.27 -8.36 -1.50
CA ASP A 419 20.94 -9.25 -0.38
C ASP A 419 19.97 -8.59 0.62
N GLU A 420 18.73 -8.37 0.16
CA GLU A 420 17.69 -7.66 0.90
C GLU A 420 16.31 -8.21 0.53
N MET A 421 15.52 -8.63 1.53
CA MET A 421 14.10 -9.02 1.43
C MET A 421 13.40 -8.56 2.69
N GLU A 422 12.83 -7.37 2.65
CA GLU A 422 12.10 -6.78 3.76
C GLU A 422 10.72 -7.42 3.96
N SER A 423 10.12 -7.24 5.15
CA SER A 423 8.86 -7.87 5.53
C SER A 423 7.69 -7.51 4.62
N PHE A 424 7.67 -6.27 4.09
CA PHE A 424 6.59 -5.80 3.20
C PHE A 424 6.46 -6.61 1.91
N VAL A 425 7.49 -7.32 1.48
CA VAL A 425 7.38 -8.23 0.32
C VAL A 425 6.29 -9.26 0.55
N LEU A 426 6.22 -9.81 1.76
CA LEU A 426 5.21 -10.79 2.19
C LEU A 426 3.92 -10.11 2.67
N ALA A 427 4.04 -8.94 3.29
CA ALA A 427 2.89 -8.19 3.79
C ALA A 427 2.08 -7.52 2.69
N GLU A 428 2.74 -6.96 1.68
CA GLU A 428 2.13 -6.10 0.65
C GLU A 428 2.26 -6.65 -0.76
N THR A 429 3.50 -6.76 -1.28
CA THR A 429 3.76 -7.06 -2.70
C THR A 429 3.06 -8.34 -3.12
N PHE A 430 3.26 -9.44 -2.38
CA PHE A 430 2.55 -10.69 -2.66
C PHE A 430 1.06 -10.64 -2.34
N LYS A 431 0.65 -9.86 -1.33
CA LYS A 431 -0.78 -9.70 -1.00
C LYS A 431 -1.54 -9.04 -2.14
N TYR A 432 -1.03 -7.93 -2.68
CA TYR A 432 -1.68 -7.25 -3.79
C TYR A 432 -1.66 -8.08 -5.07
N PHE A 433 -0.56 -8.77 -5.40
CA PHE A 433 -0.56 -9.75 -6.48
C PHE A 433 -1.64 -10.82 -6.28
N TYR A 434 -1.74 -11.39 -5.09
CA TYR A 434 -2.75 -12.42 -4.82
C TYR A 434 -4.18 -11.89 -4.94
N LEU A 435 -4.49 -10.75 -4.30
CA LEU A 435 -5.83 -10.16 -4.28
C LEU A 435 -6.30 -9.73 -5.67
N LEU A 436 -5.40 -9.32 -6.56
CA LEU A 436 -5.72 -8.95 -7.94
C LEU A 436 -6.31 -10.13 -8.73
N PHE A 437 -5.87 -11.35 -8.45
CA PHE A 437 -6.29 -12.55 -9.16
C PHE A 437 -7.19 -13.48 -8.35
N ALA A 438 -7.20 -13.36 -7.03
CA ALA A 438 -8.04 -14.16 -6.14
C ALA A 438 -9.53 -13.88 -6.29
N SER A 439 -10.35 -14.75 -5.71
CA SER A 439 -11.79 -14.51 -5.63
C SER A 439 -12.07 -13.26 -4.79
N ARG A 440 -13.03 -12.45 -5.22
CA ARG A 440 -13.52 -11.28 -4.46
C ARG A 440 -14.04 -11.63 -3.06
N ARG A 441 -14.37 -12.90 -2.83
CA ARG A 441 -14.78 -13.40 -1.51
C ARG A 441 -13.61 -13.57 -0.54
N THR A 442 -12.37 -13.57 -1.04
CA THR A 442 -11.17 -13.65 -0.20
C THR A 442 -11.10 -12.47 0.76
N LEU A 443 -11.40 -11.27 0.27
CA LEU A 443 -11.50 -10.06 1.07
C LEU A 443 -12.61 -9.17 0.49
N GLU A 444 -13.59 -8.82 1.34
CA GLU A 444 -14.64 -7.88 0.95
C GLU A 444 -14.11 -6.45 1.05
N PHE A 445 -13.56 -5.93 -0.05
CA PHE A 445 -12.89 -4.62 -0.14
C PHE A 445 -13.69 -3.49 0.51
N ASN A 446 -15.02 -3.45 0.32
CA ASN A 446 -15.87 -2.39 0.86
C ASN A 446 -16.04 -2.44 2.39
N LYS A 447 -15.62 -3.54 3.04
CA LYS A 447 -15.69 -3.71 4.49
C LYS A 447 -14.38 -3.44 5.21
N VAL A 448 -13.33 -3.10 4.48
CA VAL A 448 -12.01 -2.81 5.03
C VAL A 448 -11.44 -1.51 4.48
N VAL A 449 -10.45 -0.99 5.16
CA VAL A 449 -9.52 0.02 4.66
C VAL A 449 -8.12 -0.54 4.89
N PHE A 450 -7.32 -0.62 3.83
CA PHE A 450 -5.91 -0.97 3.99
C PHE A 450 -5.16 0.22 4.59
N ASN A 451 -4.29 -0.05 5.57
CA ASN A 451 -3.30 0.94 5.97
C ASN A 451 -2.21 1.07 4.88
N THR A 452 -1.17 1.86 5.11
CA THR A 452 -0.09 2.04 4.13
C THR A 452 0.82 0.82 4.00
N GLU A 453 0.72 -0.17 4.90
CA GLU A 453 1.44 -1.46 4.86
C GLU A 453 0.52 -2.62 4.43
N ALA A 454 -0.56 -2.30 3.70
CA ALA A 454 -1.55 -3.25 3.21
C ALA A 454 -2.25 -4.12 4.28
N HIS A 455 -2.27 -3.70 5.54
CA HIS A 455 -3.06 -4.38 6.57
C HIS A 455 -4.54 -4.01 6.47
N PRO A 456 -5.47 -4.95 6.22
CA PRO A 456 -6.88 -4.64 6.13
C PRO A 456 -7.50 -4.41 7.51
N LEU A 457 -7.90 -3.18 7.78
CA LEU A 457 -8.63 -2.78 8.98
C LEU A 457 -10.14 -2.74 8.69
N ARG A 458 -10.94 -3.41 9.52
CA ARG A 458 -12.40 -3.52 9.30
C ARG A 458 -13.13 -2.23 9.63
N ARG A 459 -14.07 -1.86 8.77
CA ARG A 459 -15.04 -0.77 8.96
C ARG A 459 -16.22 -1.26 9.82
N THR A 460 -16.01 -1.47 11.11
CA THR A 460 -17.02 -2.08 12.01
C THR A 460 -17.54 -1.13 13.10
N TRP A 461 -17.21 0.15 13.05
CA TRP A 461 -17.59 1.20 14.00
C TRP A 461 -18.10 2.45 13.32
#